data_ace94099251d4b72247a969c45f88f9c
#
_entry.id   ace94099251d4b72247a969c45f88f9c
#
_cell.length_a   1.000
_cell.length_b   1.000
_cell.length_c   1.000
_cell.angle_alpha   90.00
_cell.angle_beta   90.00
_cell.angle_gamma   90.00
#
_symmetry.space_group_name_H-M   'P 1'
#
loop_
_entity.id
_entity.type
_entity.pdbx_description
1 polymer ?
#
loop_
_entity_poly.entity_id
_entity_poly.type
_entity_poly.pdbx_seq_one_letter_code
_entity_poly.pdbx_strand_id
1 'polypeptide(L)'
;HAGRGGVGAVMGSKGLKVIVVDDEGTSRREPADPEKFKEANKAFVAGLRKHPVTGEGLPAYGTNVLTNVINEAGGYPTHNFSTGQFAGASKISGEAQAELENARGGEGSATHGCHRGCVIRCSGTFYGKNGNFLTKQPEYETVWAHGGNCGIDDLDAIAELDRLDDDFGLDTIEMGATIGVAMEGGVAKFGDAAAAINLIKEVGQGTPLGRILGNGASVTGQVFGVERVPVVKRQAMPAYDPRAVQGIGVTYATTTMGADHTAGYSVTANVLGVGGNVDATKPEGQVELSRNLQIATAAIDATGMCLFIAFAILDQAETFQALLDVISGFSGQPCTGDDVTELGKSILKKEREFNAAAGFTSKDDRLPAFFKTEPIAPHNVTFGVS
;
A
#
# COMPACT_ATOMS: atom_id res chain seq x y z
N HIS A 1 14.96 -3.20 4.78
CA HIS A 1 13.59 -3.47 4.32
C HIS A 1 13.00 -4.62 5.13
N ALA A 2 11.81 -4.54 5.53
CA ALA A 2 10.93 -5.57 6.08
C ALA A 2 9.51 -5.00 6.02
N GLY A 3 9.09 -4.60 4.82
CA GLY A 3 7.95 -3.77 4.57
C GLY A 3 8.23 -2.31 4.93
N ARG A 4 7.26 -1.61 5.45
CA ARG A 4 7.36 -0.20 5.85
C ARG A 4 7.62 -0.05 7.36
N GLY A 5 7.75 1.18 7.85
CA GLY A 5 7.95 1.49 9.28
C GLY A 5 9.40 1.35 9.79
N GLY A 6 10.39 1.16 8.92
CA GLY A 6 11.80 1.12 9.29
C GLY A 6 12.26 -0.16 10.03
N VAL A 7 11.45 -1.22 10.05
CA VAL A 7 11.75 -2.46 10.79
C VAL A 7 13.05 -3.12 10.30
N GLY A 8 13.32 -3.09 8.99
CA GLY A 8 14.57 -3.61 8.42
C GLY A 8 15.80 -2.83 8.91
N ALA A 9 15.69 -1.50 9.07
CA ALA A 9 16.77 -0.70 9.63
C ALA A 9 17.02 -1.04 11.11
N VAL A 10 15.95 -1.30 11.89
CA VAL A 10 16.07 -1.79 13.29
C VAL A 10 16.78 -3.13 13.34
N MET A 11 16.43 -4.09 12.46
CA MET A 11 17.13 -5.37 12.35
C MET A 11 18.61 -5.17 12.04
N GLY A 12 18.93 -4.36 11.02
CA GLY A 12 20.29 -4.05 10.62
C GLY A 12 21.11 -3.39 11.73
N SER A 13 20.51 -2.46 12.50
CA SER A 13 21.18 -1.81 13.63
C SER A 13 21.55 -2.78 14.77
N LYS A 14 20.85 -3.90 14.84
CA LYS A 14 21.13 -4.99 15.80
C LYS A 14 22.01 -6.10 15.21
N GLY A 15 22.56 -5.92 14.01
CA GLY A 15 23.37 -6.91 13.32
C GLY A 15 22.59 -8.12 12.80
N LEU A 16 21.25 -8.08 12.82
CA LEU A 16 20.42 -9.16 12.32
C LEU A 16 20.29 -9.05 10.80
N LYS A 17 20.81 -10.04 10.07
CA LYS A 17 20.82 -10.07 8.60
C LYS A 17 19.73 -10.94 8.01
N VAL A 18 19.42 -12.05 8.66
CA VAL A 18 18.48 -13.05 8.16
C VAL A 18 17.87 -13.82 9.33
N ILE A 19 16.63 -14.21 9.15
CA ILE A 19 15.91 -15.17 9.99
C ILE A 19 15.56 -16.34 9.08
N VAL A 20 16.03 -17.54 9.41
CA VAL A 20 15.69 -18.76 8.70
C VAL A 20 14.69 -19.54 9.55
N VAL A 21 13.57 -19.91 8.92
CA VAL A 21 12.56 -20.77 9.53
C VAL A 21 12.61 -22.10 8.79
N ASP A 22 12.94 -23.15 9.50
CA ASP A 22 12.86 -24.53 9.02
C ASP A 22 11.69 -25.22 9.68
N ASP A 23 10.67 -25.56 8.89
CA ASP A 23 9.46 -26.22 9.33
C ASP A 23 9.47 -27.74 9.02
N GLU A 24 10.58 -28.29 8.56
CA GLU A 24 10.71 -29.72 8.27
C GLU A 24 10.50 -30.54 9.55
N GLY A 25 9.60 -31.52 9.47
CA GLY A 25 9.27 -32.39 10.60
C GLY A 25 8.35 -31.77 11.65
N THR A 26 7.87 -30.55 11.47
CA THR A 26 6.86 -29.97 12.35
C THR A 26 5.46 -30.45 11.99
N SER A 27 4.63 -30.69 13.00
CA SER A 27 3.22 -31.00 12.78
C SER A 27 2.42 -29.72 12.51
N ARG A 28 1.56 -29.74 11.50
CA ARG A 28 0.59 -28.66 11.30
C ARG A 28 -0.45 -28.69 12.42
N ARG A 29 -0.87 -27.50 12.83
CA ARG A 29 -1.99 -27.39 13.77
C ARG A 29 -3.28 -27.78 13.04
N GLU A 30 -4.00 -28.76 13.60
CA GLU A 30 -5.28 -29.21 13.06
C GLU A 30 -6.42 -28.31 13.55
N PRO A 31 -7.45 -28.05 12.72
CA PRO A 31 -8.65 -27.36 13.17
C PRO A 31 -9.33 -28.13 14.32
N ALA A 32 -9.88 -27.38 15.27
CA ALA A 32 -10.62 -27.98 16.38
C ALA A 32 -11.93 -28.64 15.92
N ASP A 33 -12.57 -28.10 14.89
CA ASP A 33 -13.70 -28.68 14.17
C ASP A 33 -13.38 -28.75 12.67
N PRO A 34 -12.82 -29.87 12.18
CA PRO A 34 -12.38 -30.02 10.80
C PRO A 34 -13.50 -29.92 9.76
N GLU A 35 -14.70 -30.41 10.07
CA GLU A 35 -15.83 -30.35 9.13
C GLU A 35 -16.36 -28.91 8.98
N LYS A 36 -16.61 -28.24 10.11
CA LYS A 36 -16.98 -26.81 10.09
C LYS A 36 -15.94 -25.98 9.37
N PHE A 37 -14.66 -26.16 9.68
CA PHE A 37 -13.56 -25.42 9.03
C PHE A 37 -13.54 -25.65 7.53
N LYS A 38 -13.69 -26.87 7.06
CA LYS A 38 -13.68 -27.24 5.64
C LYS A 38 -14.83 -26.61 4.88
N GLU A 39 -16.06 -26.69 5.43
CA GLU A 39 -17.25 -26.10 4.82
C GLU A 39 -17.15 -24.57 4.76
N ALA A 40 -16.79 -23.95 5.87
CA ALA A 40 -16.60 -22.51 5.97
C ALA A 40 -15.50 -21.99 5.00
N ASN A 41 -14.37 -22.68 4.95
CA ASN A 41 -13.29 -22.32 4.02
C ASN A 41 -13.72 -22.43 2.55
N LYS A 42 -14.52 -23.43 2.19
CA LYS A 42 -15.09 -23.57 0.84
C LYS A 42 -16.01 -22.39 0.52
N ALA A 43 -16.88 -21.99 1.45
CA ALA A 43 -17.78 -20.85 1.27
C ALA A 43 -16.99 -19.53 1.16
N PHE A 44 -15.99 -19.33 2.02
CA PHE A 44 -15.11 -18.16 2.01
C PHE A 44 -14.36 -18.02 0.69
N VAL A 45 -13.73 -19.09 0.21
CA VAL A 45 -13.03 -19.08 -1.10
C VAL A 45 -13.99 -18.82 -2.26
N ALA A 46 -15.21 -19.35 -2.21
CA ALA A 46 -16.23 -19.09 -3.21
C ALA A 46 -16.64 -17.59 -3.24
N GLY A 47 -16.79 -16.96 -2.07
CA GLY A 47 -17.04 -15.53 -1.93
C GLY A 47 -15.91 -14.67 -2.53
N LEU A 48 -14.65 -14.98 -2.21
CA LEU A 48 -13.49 -14.30 -2.79
C LEU A 48 -13.45 -14.37 -4.31
N ARG A 49 -13.76 -15.53 -4.89
CA ARG A 49 -13.78 -15.74 -6.35
C ARG A 49 -14.94 -15.06 -7.05
N LYS A 50 -16.06 -14.87 -6.35
CA LYS A 50 -17.27 -14.23 -6.90
C LYS A 50 -17.17 -12.71 -6.89
N HIS A 51 -16.38 -12.13 -6.01
CA HIS A 51 -16.27 -10.68 -5.87
C HIS A 51 -15.42 -10.09 -7.01
N PRO A 52 -15.87 -9.03 -7.71
CA PRO A 52 -15.19 -8.53 -8.93
C PRO A 52 -13.75 -8.07 -8.69
N VAL A 53 -13.45 -7.48 -7.52
CA VAL A 53 -12.08 -7.06 -7.22
C VAL A 53 -11.17 -8.26 -7.00
N THR A 54 -11.55 -9.19 -6.12
CA THR A 54 -10.69 -10.33 -5.73
C THR A 54 -10.75 -11.53 -6.69
N GLY A 55 -11.82 -11.64 -7.49
CA GLY A 55 -12.02 -12.72 -8.45
C GLY A 55 -11.70 -12.37 -9.89
N GLU A 56 -11.65 -11.07 -10.24
CA GLU A 56 -11.45 -10.62 -11.63
C GLU A 56 -10.32 -9.59 -11.75
N GLY A 57 -10.45 -8.41 -11.17
CA GLY A 57 -9.51 -7.30 -11.37
C GLY A 57 -8.09 -7.59 -10.86
N LEU A 58 -7.96 -8.00 -9.61
CA LEU A 58 -6.66 -8.37 -9.03
C LEU A 58 -6.00 -9.58 -9.72
N PRO A 59 -6.74 -10.67 -10.04
CA PRO A 59 -6.17 -11.77 -10.82
C PRO A 59 -5.72 -11.40 -12.23
N ALA A 60 -6.36 -10.41 -12.86
CA ALA A 60 -6.05 -10.00 -14.24
C ALA A 60 -4.83 -9.07 -14.31
N TYR A 61 -4.74 -8.10 -13.39
CA TYR A 61 -3.82 -6.95 -13.53
C TYR A 61 -2.96 -6.68 -12.29
N GLY A 62 -3.05 -7.52 -11.25
CA GLY A 62 -2.42 -7.22 -9.97
C GLY A 62 -3.01 -5.95 -9.32
N THR A 63 -2.32 -5.40 -8.33
CA THR A 63 -2.77 -4.17 -7.67
C THR A 63 -2.72 -2.95 -8.58
N ASN A 64 -1.93 -3.00 -9.66
CA ASN A 64 -1.78 -1.90 -10.60
C ASN A 64 -3.05 -1.62 -11.44
N VAL A 65 -4.09 -2.45 -11.33
CA VAL A 65 -5.46 -2.17 -11.82
C VAL A 65 -5.97 -0.81 -11.32
N LEU A 66 -5.46 -0.33 -10.20
CA LEU A 66 -5.87 0.93 -9.58
C LEU A 66 -5.36 2.19 -10.29
N THR A 67 -4.29 2.11 -11.08
CA THR A 67 -3.67 3.30 -11.71
C THR A 67 -4.67 4.13 -12.52
N ASN A 68 -5.39 3.52 -13.46
CA ASN A 68 -6.38 4.25 -14.26
C ASN A 68 -7.57 4.71 -13.41
N VAL A 69 -8.04 3.88 -12.48
CA VAL A 69 -9.21 4.17 -11.64
C VAL A 69 -8.95 5.39 -10.74
N ILE A 70 -7.83 5.41 -10.05
CA ILE A 70 -7.49 6.52 -9.15
C ILE A 70 -7.10 7.78 -9.92
N ASN A 71 -6.46 7.63 -11.08
CA ASN A 71 -6.15 8.74 -11.95
C ASN A 71 -7.42 9.42 -12.50
N GLU A 72 -8.39 8.63 -12.94
CA GLU A 72 -9.69 9.15 -13.41
C GLU A 72 -10.46 9.83 -12.27
N ALA A 73 -10.40 9.25 -11.07
CA ALA A 73 -10.97 9.86 -9.87
C ALA A 73 -10.26 11.15 -9.41
N GLY A 74 -9.18 11.57 -10.07
CA GLY A 74 -8.44 12.79 -9.71
C GLY A 74 -7.69 12.70 -8.38
N GLY A 75 -7.47 11.48 -7.89
CA GLY A 75 -6.80 11.18 -6.61
C GLY A 75 -5.40 10.60 -6.74
N TYR A 76 -4.82 10.56 -7.95
CA TYR A 76 -3.51 9.98 -8.23
C TYR A 76 -2.40 11.03 -8.07
N PRO A 77 -1.69 11.07 -6.94
CA PRO A 77 -0.72 12.12 -6.67
C PRO A 77 0.37 12.16 -7.75
N THR A 78 0.59 13.32 -8.34
CA THR A 78 1.52 13.49 -9.46
C THR A 78 2.48 14.63 -9.17
N HIS A 79 3.74 14.48 -9.58
CA HIS A 79 4.80 15.46 -9.39
C HIS A 79 4.85 15.95 -7.93
N ASN A 80 5.16 15.04 -7.01
CA ASN A 80 5.18 15.30 -5.57
C ASN A 80 3.90 15.94 -5.03
N PHE A 81 2.73 15.34 -5.31
CA PHE A 81 1.40 15.81 -4.85
C PHE A 81 0.99 17.21 -5.37
N SER A 82 1.54 17.66 -6.50
CA SER A 82 1.16 18.95 -7.09
C SER A 82 -0.15 18.91 -7.87
N THR A 83 -0.53 17.75 -8.41
CA THR A 83 -1.81 17.52 -9.10
C THR A 83 -2.32 16.09 -8.83
N GLY A 84 -3.61 15.87 -9.02
CA GLY A 84 -4.28 14.59 -8.78
C GLY A 84 -4.42 13.71 -10.01
N GLN A 85 -3.84 14.11 -11.16
CA GLN A 85 -3.89 13.35 -12.41
C GLN A 85 -2.55 13.35 -13.13
N PHE A 86 -2.17 12.20 -13.66
CA PHE A 86 -0.98 11.98 -14.45
C PHE A 86 -1.35 11.67 -15.90
N ALA A 87 -0.88 12.48 -16.83
CA ALA A 87 -1.16 12.31 -18.27
C ALA A 87 -0.62 10.98 -18.84
N GLY A 88 0.44 10.44 -18.24
CA GLY A 88 1.06 9.17 -18.62
C GLY A 88 0.45 7.93 -17.96
N ALA A 89 -0.61 8.06 -17.15
CA ALA A 89 -1.16 6.96 -16.35
C ALA A 89 -1.50 5.70 -17.17
N SER A 90 -2.13 5.88 -18.33
CA SER A 90 -2.50 4.75 -19.20
C SER A 90 -1.30 3.95 -19.73
N LYS A 91 -0.10 4.54 -19.80
CA LYS A 91 1.12 3.86 -20.24
C LYS A 91 1.75 2.98 -19.17
N ILE A 92 1.41 3.24 -17.91
CA ILE A 92 1.94 2.54 -16.72
C ILE A 92 0.85 1.82 -15.93
N SER A 93 -0.36 1.73 -16.48
CA SER A 93 -1.50 1.05 -15.86
C SER A 93 -1.32 -0.46 -15.78
N GLY A 94 -2.17 -1.13 -14.99
CA GLY A 94 -2.18 -2.58 -14.88
C GLY A 94 -2.46 -3.27 -16.21
N GLU A 95 -3.31 -2.68 -17.06
CA GLU A 95 -3.59 -3.16 -18.40
C GLU A 95 -2.34 -3.09 -19.31
N ALA A 96 -1.65 -1.94 -19.31
CA ALA A 96 -0.41 -1.77 -20.07
C ALA A 96 0.71 -2.69 -19.58
N GLN A 97 0.80 -2.88 -18.27
CA GLN A 97 1.77 -3.79 -17.66
C GLN A 97 1.49 -5.24 -18.04
N ALA A 98 0.24 -5.70 -17.94
CA ALA A 98 -0.15 -7.06 -18.34
C ALA A 98 0.06 -7.32 -19.84
N GLU A 99 -0.25 -6.34 -20.71
CA GLU A 99 0.00 -6.43 -22.14
C GLU A 99 1.50 -6.58 -22.44
N LEU A 100 2.34 -5.76 -21.80
CA LEU A 100 3.78 -5.78 -21.95
C LEU A 100 4.39 -7.11 -21.48
N GLU A 101 3.98 -7.62 -20.32
CA GLU A 101 4.46 -8.88 -19.74
C GLU A 101 4.06 -10.07 -20.62
N ASN A 102 2.82 -10.10 -21.10
CA ASN A 102 2.35 -11.14 -22.03
C ASN A 102 3.11 -11.12 -23.37
N ALA A 103 3.42 -9.93 -23.91
CA ALA A 103 4.17 -9.78 -25.16
C ALA A 103 5.63 -10.23 -25.04
N ARG A 104 6.21 -10.20 -23.87
CA ARG A 104 7.61 -10.60 -23.61
C ARG A 104 7.80 -12.10 -23.40
N GLY A 105 6.73 -12.88 -23.44
CA GLY A 105 6.78 -14.34 -23.47
C GLY A 105 7.29 -14.96 -22.17
N GLY A 106 6.98 -14.36 -21.05
CA GLY A 106 7.22 -14.98 -19.75
C GLY A 106 6.48 -16.31 -19.64
N GLU A 107 7.08 -17.29 -18.98
CA GLU A 107 6.40 -18.53 -18.64
C GLU A 107 5.30 -18.24 -17.61
N GLY A 108 4.06 -18.17 -18.05
CA GLY A 108 2.92 -18.04 -17.16
C GLY A 108 2.06 -16.80 -17.39
N SER A 109 1.04 -16.66 -16.58
CA SER A 109 0.16 -15.50 -16.55
C SER A 109 0.89 -14.28 -15.98
N ALA A 110 0.47 -13.07 -16.37
CA ALA A 110 0.93 -11.83 -15.78
C ALA A 110 0.82 -11.84 -14.23
N THR A 111 -0.09 -12.66 -13.69
CA THR A 111 -0.31 -12.77 -12.24
C THR A 111 -0.20 -14.21 -11.73
N HIS A 112 0.21 -14.35 -10.48
CA HIS A 112 0.28 -15.62 -9.76
C HIS A 112 -0.02 -15.44 -8.26
N GLY A 113 -0.17 -16.53 -7.51
CA GLY A 113 -0.30 -16.48 -6.05
C GLY A 113 1.05 -16.21 -5.39
N CYS A 114 1.11 -15.22 -4.51
CA CYS A 114 2.33 -14.88 -3.74
C CYS A 114 2.77 -15.99 -2.76
N HIS A 115 1.85 -16.89 -2.39
CA HIS A 115 2.13 -18.07 -1.58
C HIS A 115 1.22 -19.24 -1.98
N ARG A 116 1.55 -20.45 -1.47
CA ARG A 116 0.77 -21.64 -1.73
C ARG A 116 -0.66 -21.51 -1.19
N GLY A 117 -1.65 -21.73 -2.05
CA GLY A 117 -3.08 -21.66 -1.70
C GLY A 117 -3.72 -20.29 -1.87
N CYS A 118 -2.96 -19.28 -2.29
CA CYS A 118 -3.53 -17.97 -2.62
C CYS A 118 -4.53 -18.07 -3.78
N VAL A 119 -5.76 -17.60 -3.55
CA VAL A 119 -6.86 -17.64 -4.55
C VAL A 119 -7.04 -16.29 -5.27
N ILE A 120 -6.52 -15.20 -4.71
CA ILE A 120 -6.63 -13.84 -5.26
C ILE A 120 -5.62 -13.62 -6.40
N ARG A 121 -4.39 -14.16 -6.27
CA ARG A 121 -3.38 -14.19 -7.34
C ARG A 121 -3.04 -12.80 -7.90
N CYS A 122 -2.81 -11.83 -7.03
CA CYS A 122 -2.51 -10.45 -7.42
C CYS A 122 -1.01 -10.15 -7.62
N SER A 123 -0.14 -11.11 -7.39
CA SER A 123 1.31 -10.97 -7.61
C SER A 123 1.70 -11.36 -9.04
N GLY A 124 2.85 -10.91 -9.52
CA GLY A 124 3.32 -11.20 -10.87
C GLY A 124 4.84 -11.16 -11.01
N THR A 125 5.29 -11.33 -12.24
CA THR A 125 6.70 -11.32 -12.61
C THR A 125 6.91 -10.40 -13.80
N PHE A 126 7.87 -9.47 -13.67
CA PHE A 126 8.22 -8.55 -14.73
C PHE A 126 9.47 -9.04 -15.47
N TYR A 127 9.35 -9.12 -16.81
CA TYR A 127 10.43 -9.52 -17.71
C TYR A 127 10.99 -8.31 -18.44
N GLY A 128 12.31 -8.19 -18.49
CA GLY A 128 12.99 -7.16 -19.24
C GLY A 128 12.82 -7.30 -20.76
N LYS A 129 13.29 -6.30 -21.51
CA LYS A 129 13.23 -6.28 -23.00
C LYS A 129 13.92 -7.49 -23.66
N ASN A 130 14.82 -8.14 -22.96
CA ASN A 130 15.52 -9.35 -23.42
C ASN A 130 14.75 -10.67 -23.12
N GLY A 131 13.53 -10.58 -22.56
CA GLY A 131 12.74 -11.74 -22.18
C GLY A 131 13.19 -12.45 -20.89
N ASN A 132 14.21 -11.93 -20.19
CA ASN A 132 14.67 -12.51 -18.93
C ASN A 132 13.95 -11.86 -17.74
N PHE A 133 13.86 -12.61 -16.63
CA PHE A 133 13.40 -12.08 -15.35
C PHE A 133 14.18 -10.82 -14.98
N LEU A 134 13.47 -9.75 -14.64
CA LEU A 134 14.05 -8.53 -14.12
C LEU A 134 13.75 -8.34 -12.64
N THR A 135 12.46 -8.32 -12.29
CA THR A 135 12.00 -8.15 -10.91
C THR A 135 10.62 -8.81 -10.73
N LYS A 136 10.08 -8.81 -9.52
CA LYS A 136 8.65 -9.04 -9.33
C LYS A 136 7.84 -8.01 -10.12
N GLN A 137 6.60 -8.29 -10.42
CA GLN A 137 5.71 -7.30 -11.00
C GLN A 137 5.61 -6.09 -10.06
N PRO A 138 5.98 -4.86 -10.50
CA PRO A 138 5.79 -3.68 -9.68
C PRO A 138 4.32 -3.50 -9.29
N GLU A 139 4.06 -3.40 -7.99
CA GLU A 139 2.74 -3.18 -7.43
C GLU A 139 2.28 -1.73 -7.67
N TYR A 140 0.99 -1.47 -7.56
CA TYR A 140 0.40 -0.13 -7.75
C TYR A 140 1.15 0.98 -7.02
N GLU A 141 1.50 0.77 -5.76
CA GLU A 141 2.23 1.74 -4.95
C GLU A 141 3.62 2.03 -5.52
N THR A 142 4.32 1.02 -5.99
CA THR A 142 5.65 1.17 -6.62
C THR A 142 5.54 1.87 -7.97
N VAL A 143 4.57 1.46 -8.79
CA VAL A 143 4.30 2.09 -10.10
C VAL A 143 3.96 3.57 -9.92
N TRP A 144 3.14 3.90 -8.93
CA TRP A 144 2.85 5.28 -8.60
C TRP A 144 4.09 6.03 -8.10
N ALA A 145 4.82 5.47 -7.13
CA ALA A 145 5.89 6.16 -6.43
C ALA A 145 7.03 6.57 -7.38
N HIS A 146 7.43 5.66 -8.27
CA HIS A 146 8.45 5.94 -9.29
C HIS A 146 7.88 6.48 -10.59
N GLY A 147 6.59 6.24 -10.88
CA GLY A 147 5.88 6.71 -12.06
C GLY A 147 5.27 8.09 -11.87
N GLY A 148 3.96 8.17 -11.62
CA GLY A 148 3.23 9.44 -11.57
C GLY A 148 3.80 10.46 -10.59
N ASN A 149 4.22 10.03 -9.40
CA ASN A 149 4.83 10.91 -8.41
C ASN A 149 6.13 11.56 -8.91
N CYS A 150 6.93 10.82 -9.68
CA CYS A 150 8.18 11.31 -10.31
C CYS A 150 8.01 11.79 -11.75
N GLY A 151 6.81 11.67 -12.34
CA GLY A 151 6.52 12.06 -13.72
C GLY A 151 7.06 11.10 -14.77
N ILE A 152 7.36 9.86 -14.44
CA ILE A 152 7.93 8.83 -15.32
C ILE A 152 6.80 7.94 -15.87
N ASP A 153 6.70 7.80 -17.20
CA ASP A 153 5.68 7.03 -17.91
C ASP A 153 6.24 5.81 -18.67
N ASP A 154 7.36 5.27 -18.18
CA ASP A 154 8.07 4.12 -18.75
C ASP A 154 8.11 2.95 -17.73
N LEU A 155 7.36 1.87 -18.01
CA LEU A 155 7.31 0.68 -17.16
C LEU A 155 8.67 -0.03 -17.02
N ASP A 156 9.54 0.01 -18.03
CA ASP A 156 10.87 -0.59 -17.93
C ASP A 156 11.75 0.17 -16.93
N ALA A 157 11.69 1.51 -16.98
CA ALA A 157 12.41 2.33 -16.01
C ALA A 157 11.86 2.13 -14.59
N ILE A 158 10.53 2.05 -14.42
CA ILE A 158 9.90 1.78 -13.13
C ILE A 158 10.32 0.41 -12.59
N ALA A 159 10.37 -0.61 -13.43
CA ALA A 159 10.82 -1.95 -13.03
C ALA A 159 12.32 -1.99 -12.68
N GLU A 160 13.18 -1.19 -13.33
CA GLU A 160 14.59 -1.04 -12.93
C GLU A 160 14.71 -0.35 -11.56
N LEU A 161 13.90 0.67 -11.30
CA LEU A 161 13.85 1.35 -10.00
C LEU A 161 13.38 0.41 -8.88
N ASP A 162 12.30 -0.36 -9.12
CA ASP A 162 11.82 -1.41 -8.21
C ASP A 162 12.92 -2.45 -7.91
N ARG A 163 13.62 -2.91 -8.95
CA ARG A 163 14.74 -3.85 -8.79
C ARG A 163 15.85 -3.30 -7.93
N LEU A 164 16.22 -2.04 -8.11
CA LEU A 164 17.25 -1.39 -7.30
C LEU A 164 16.80 -1.21 -5.84
N ASP A 165 15.54 -0.85 -5.62
CA ASP A 165 14.99 -0.75 -4.26
C ASP A 165 15.03 -2.10 -3.54
N ASP A 166 14.64 -3.19 -4.23
CA ASP A 166 14.74 -4.54 -3.68
C ASP A 166 16.18 -4.95 -3.38
N ASP A 167 17.12 -4.69 -4.29
CA ASP A 167 18.54 -5.04 -4.13
C ASP A 167 19.19 -4.28 -2.96
N PHE A 168 18.80 -3.03 -2.72
CA PHE A 168 19.31 -2.21 -1.61
C PHE A 168 18.48 -2.31 -0.33
N GLY A 169 17.34 -3.01 -0.37
CA GLY A 169 16.45 -3.18 0.77
C GLY A 169 15.72 -1.89 1.15
N LEU A 170 15.23 -1.13 0.16
CA LEU A 170 14.51 0.13 0.32
C LEU A 170 12.99 -0.09 0.24
N ASP A 171 12.22 0.73 0.96
CA ASP A 171 10.77 0.86 0.80
C ASP A 171 10.49 1.65 -0.47
N THR A 172 9.83 1.05 -1.46
CA THR A 172 9.58 1.68 -2.78
C THR A 172 8.73 2.95 -2.68
N ILE A 173 7.77 3.00 -1.74
CA ILE A 173 6.94 4.19 -1.49
C ILE A 173 7.80 5.31 -0.91
N GLU A 174 8.59 5.02 0.11
CA GLU A 174 9.46 6.01 0.73
C GLU A 174 10.52 6.51 -0.25
N MET A 175 11.11 5.60 -1.05
CA MET A 175 12.14 5.98 -2.00
C MET A 175 11.58 6.80 -3.17
N GLY A 176 10.45 6.40 -3.75
CA GLY A 176 9.80 7.17 -4.81
C GLY A 176 9.33 8.54 -4.33
N ALA A 177 8.77 8.63 -3.10
CA ALA A 177 8.43 9.92 -2.50
C ALA A 177 9.69 10.78 -2.26
N THR A 178 10.78 10.17 -1.80
CA THR A 178 12.09 10.85 -1.63
C THR A 178 12.61 11.42 -2.94
N ILE A 179 12.56 10.64 -4.03
CA ILE A 179 12.96 11.09 -5.36
C ILE A 179 12.05 12.23 -5.84
N GLY A 180 10.71 12.13 -5.63
CA GLY A 180 9.78 13.22 -5.95
C GLY A 180 10.09 14.52 -5.22
N VAL A 181 10.39 14.44 -3.91
CA VAL A 181 10.85 15.60 -3.11
C VAL A 181 12.19 16.14 -3.62
N ALA A 182 13.15 15.27 -3.96
CA ALA A 182 14.43 15.68 -4.52
C ALA A 182 14.26 16.38 -5.90
N MET A 183 13.35 15.90 -6.73
CA MET A 183 13.00 16.53 -8.01
C MET A 183 12.39 17.93 -7.80
N GLU A 184 11.48 18.08 -6.85
CA GLU A 184 10.91 19.39 -6.48
C GLU A 184 12.00 20.34 -5.95
N GLY A 185 12.96 19.82 -5.19
CA GLY A 185 14.14 20.54 -4.73
C GLY A 185 15.19 20.84 -5.80
N GLY A 186 14.94 20.46 -7.06
CA GLY A 186 15.83 20.77 -8.20
C GLY A 186 17.04 19.84 -8.35
N VAL A 187 17.09 18.73 -7.61
CA VAL A 187 18.20 17.73 -7.73
C VAL A 187 18.12 17.00 -9.08
N ALA A 188 16.92 16.77 -9.57
CA ALA A 188 16.63 16.23 -10.90
C ALA A 188 15.33 16.82 -11.44
N LYS A 189 15.03 16.61 -12.72
CA LYS A 189 13.75 17.04 -13.31
C LYS A 189 12.70 15.93 -13.19
N PHE A 190 11.44 16.32 -12.99
CA PHE A 190 10.33 15.36 -13.14
C PHE A 190 10.35 14.74 -14.54
N GLY A 191 10.13 13.43 -14.62
CA GLY A 191 10.17 12.66 -15.85
C GLY A 191 11.57 12.16 -16.26
N ASP A 192 12.64 12.55 -15.55
CA ASP A 192 14.00 12.07 -15.84
C ASP A 192 14.27 10.73 -15.16
N ALA A 193 13.88 9.65 -15.85
CA ALA A 193 14.06 8.28 -15.36
C ALA A 193 15.53 7.92 -15.15
N ALA A 194 16.43 8.39 -16.02
CA ALA A 194 17.87 8.10 -15.89
C ALA A 194 18.46 8.76 -14.63
N ALA A 195 18.06 10.00 -14.35
CA ALA A 195 18.45 10.66 -13.11
C ALA A 195 17.89 9.93 -11.88
N ALA A 196 16.62 9.52 -11.90
CA ALA A 196 16.01 8.77 -10.80
C ALA A 196 16.77 7.47 -10.50
N ILE A 197 17.10 6.67 -11.52
CA ILE A 197 17.92 5.45 -11.41
C ILE A 197 19.29 5.75 -10.79
N ASN A 198 19.96 6.83 -11.23
CA ASN A 198 21.24 7.22 -10.68
C ASN A 198 21.13 7.64 -9.20
N LEU A 199 20.08 8.35 -8.81
CA LEU A 199 19.86 8.76 -7.42
C LEU A 199 19.69 7.54 -6.48
N ILE A 200 19.00 6.48 -6.90
CA ILE A 200 18.91 5.24 -6.11
C ILE A 200 20.27 4.53 -6.05
N LYS A 201 21.03 4.51 -7.15
CA LYS A 201 22.41 3.97 -7.14
C LYS A 201 23.33 4.72 -6.16
N GLU A 202 23.19 6.06 -6.04
CA GLU A 202 23.88 6.87 -5.02
C GLU A 202 23.53 6.39 -3.59
N VAL A 203 22.26 6.05 -3.33
CA VAL A 203 21.83 5.48 -2.04
C VAL A 203 22.56 4.15 -1.77
N GLY A 204 22.56 3.23 -2.73
CA GLY A 204 23.24 1.95 -2.60
C GLY A 204 24.76 2.06 -2.40
N GLN A 205 25.38 3.09 -3.00
CA GLN A 205 26.82 3.38 -2.85
C GLN A 205 27.15 4.12 -1.55
N GLY A 206 26.15 4.68 -0.85
CA GLY A 206 26.35 5.41 0.39
C GLY A 206 27.13 6.72 0.23
N THR A 207 27.06 7.37 -0.93
CA THR A 207 27.65 8.69 -1.19
C THR A 207 27.04 9.76 -0.27
N PRO A 208 27.61 10.96 -0.14
CA PRO A 208 27.01 12.03 0.65
C PRO A 208 25.55 12.32 0.24
N LEU A 209 25.25 12.39 -1.06
CA LEU A 209 23.89 12.57 -1.57
C LEU A 209 23.03 11.33 -1.26
N GLY A 210 23.54 10.13 -1.54
CA GLY A 210 22.85 8.88 -1.27
C GLY A 210 22.49 8.69 0.21
N ARG A 211 23.31 9.16 1.13
CA ARG A 211 23.00 9.14 2.58
C ARG A 211 21.88 10.11 2.94
N ILE A 212 21.79 11.27 2.27
CA ILE A 212 20.68 12.20 2.46
C ILE A 212 19.37 11.52 2.00
N LEU A 213 19.34 11.03 0.75
CA LEU A 213 18.20 10.36 0.15
C LEU A 213 17.78 9.11 0.92
N GLY A 214 18.75 8.28 1.33
CA GLY A 214 18.50 7.06 2.11
C GLY A 214 17.93 7.30 3.52
N ASN A 215 17.86 8.54 3.99
CA ASN A 215 17.15 8.93 5.20
C ASN A 215 15.69 9.35 4.95
N GLY A 216 15.19 9.21 3.72
CA GLY A 216 13.79 9.38 3.35
C GLY A 216 13.39 10.80 3.00
N ALA A 217 12.11 10.94 2.61
CA ALA A 217 11.54 12.17 2.10
C ALA A 217 11.61 13.33 3.10
N SER A 218 11.43 13.04 4.39
CA SER A 218 11.47 14.06 5.45
C SER A 218 12.84 14.76 5.53
N VAL A 219 13.92 13.99 5.54
CA VAL A 219 15.30 14.53 5.61
C VAL A 219 15.68 15.20 4.30
N THR A 220 15.31 14.60 3.18
CA THR A 220 15.55 15.16 1.84
C THR A 220 14.91 16.54 1.70
N GLY A 221 13.65 16.68 2.11
CA GLY A 221 12.96 17.97 2.10
C GLY A 221 13.65 19.03 2.95
N GLN A 222 14.10 18.66 4.14
CA GLN A 222 14.85 19.60 5.01
C GLN A 222 16.17 20.07 4.39
N VAL A 223 16.92 19.15 3.77
CA VAL A 223 18.22 19.47 3.17
C VAL A 223 18.09 20.37 1.93
N PHE A 224 17.09 20.10 1.10
CA PHE A 224 16.89 20.83 -0.16
C PHE A 224 15.88 22.00 -0.05
N GLY A 225 15.35 22.28 1.15
CA GLY A 225 14.46 23.41 1.40
C GLY A 225 13.09 23.24 0.73
N VAL A 226 12.61 22.01 0.58
CA VAL A 226 11.29 21.74 0.00
C VAL A 226 10.22 21.85 1.09
N GLU A 227 9.17 22.63 0.83
CA GLU A 227 8.04 22.81 1.76
C GLU A 227 6.99 21.71 1.61
N ARG A 228 6.74 21.24 0.37
CA ARG A 228 5.78 20.18 0.07
C ARG A 228 6.43 18.80 0.33
N VAL A 229 6.47 18.39 1.60
CA VAL A 229 6.99 17.09 2.01
C VAL A 229 5.82 16.21 2.49
N PRO A 230 5.38 15.21 1.69
CA PRO A 230 4.20 14.41 1.98
C PRO A 230 4.51 13.29 2.97
N VAL A 231 4.67 13.62 4.26
CA VAL A 231 4.99 12.67 5.33
C VAL A 231 4.12 12.87 6.56
N VAL A 232 3.78 11.78 7.24
CA VAL A 232 3.22 11.81 8.61
C VAL A 232 4.07 10.93 9.50
N LYS A 233 4.41 11.42 10.70
CA LYS A 233 5.33 10.74 11.62
C LYS A 233 6.63 10.29 10.92
N ARG A 234 7.10 11.11 9.95
CA ARG A 234 8.29 10.91 9.12
C ARG A 234 8.20 9.75 8.12
N GLN A 235 7.05 9.15 7.91
CA GLN A 235 6.80 8.14 6.88
C GLN A 235 6.10 8.78 5.69
N ALA A 236 6.58 8.50 4.47
CA ALA A 236 6.02 9.04 3.24
C ALA A 236 4.62 8.51 2.96
N MET A 237 3.79 9.37 2.37
CA MET A 237 2.42 9.04 2.00
C MET A 237 2.38 8.14 0.77
N PRO A 238 1.49 7.14 0.76
CA PRO A 238 1.19 6.31 -0.40
C PRO A 238 0.38 7.04 -1.49
N ALA A 239 -0.06 6.26 -2.48
CA ALA A 239 -0.56 6.63 -3.80
C ALA A 239 -1.97 7.25 -3.86
N TYR A 240 -2.41 7.93 -2.82
CA TYR A 240 -3.75 8.55 -2.77
C TYR A 240 -3.67 9.96 -2.19
N ASP A 241 -4.18 10.95 -2.94
CA ASP A 241 -4.14 12.33 -2.47
C ASP A 241 -5.21 12.58 -1.41
N PRO A 242 -4.84 13.04 -0.21
CA PRO A 242 -5.77 13.32 0.88
C PRO A 242 -6.85 14.35 0.56
N ARG A 243 -6.62 15.24 -0.43
CA ARG A 243 -7.58 16.27 -0.84
C ARG A 243 -8.71 15.68 -1.69
N ALA A 244 -8.36 14.73 -2.58
CA ALA A 244 -9.33 14.06 -3.46
C ALA A 244 -9.96 12.81 -2.83
N VAL A 245 -9.28 12.20 -1.83
CA VAL A 245 -9.76 11.02 -1.08
C VAL A 245 -9.62 11.33 0.41
N GLN A 246 -10.58 12.10 0.95
CA GLN A 246 -10.42 12.67 2.29
C GLN A 246 -10.39 11.63 3.41
N GLY A 247 -11.08 10.50 3.24
CA GLY A 247 -11.02 9.42 4.22
C GLY A 247 -9.62 8.82 4.38
N ILE A 248 -8.85 8.71 3.29
CA ILE A 248 -7.47 8.26 3.38
C ILE A 248 -6.58 9.29 4.09
N GLY A 249 -6.89 10.58 3.93
CA GLY A 249 -6.21 11.65 4.67
C GLY A 249 -6.37 11.51 6.19
N VAL A 250 -7.58 11.15 6.66
CA VAL A 250 -7.82 10.83 8.07
C VAL A 250 -6.99 9.62 8.50
N THR A 251 -6.95 8.58 7.67
CA THR A 251 -6.12 7.40 7.94
C THR A 251 -4.65 7.77 8.05
N TYR A 252 -4.07 8.48 7.06
CA TYR A 252 -2.67 8.91 7.10
C TYR A 252 -2.32 9.72 8.34
N ALA A 253 -3.21 10.63 8.76
CA ALA A 253 -2.99 11.46 9.93
C ALA A 253 -2.98 10.66 11.23
N THR A 254 -3.85 9.65 11.35
CA THR A 254 -4.21 9.03 12.63
C THR A 254 -3.64 7.64 12.86
N THR A 255 -3.08 6.97 11.83
CA THR A 255 -2.51 5.64 12.04
C THR A 255 -1.33 5.67 13.01
N THR A 256 -1.14 4.58 13.72
CA THR A 256 -0.08 4.44 14.73
C THR A 256 1.31 4.36 14.10
N MET A 257 1.41 3.90 12.85
CA MET A 257 2.67 3.72 12.12
C MET A 257 3.18 4.99 11.42
N GLY A 258 2.30 5.97 11.15
CA GLY A 258 2.55 7.09 10.26
C GLY A 258 1.74 6.95 8.97
N ALA A 259 2.07 7.69 7.91
CA ALA A 259 1.29 7.62 6.69
C ALA A 259 1.28 6.20 6.12
N ASP A 260 0.16 5.54 6.23
CA ASP A 260 -0.06 4.20 5.67
C ASP A 260 -1.50 4.04 5.17
N HIS A 261 -1.66 3.53 3.94
CA HIS A 261 -2.97 3.34 3.33
C HIS A 261 -3.64 2.05 3.78
N THR A 262 -2.85 1.02 4.08
CA THR A 262 -3.37 -0.31 4.42
C THR A 262 -4.04 -0.35 5.78
N ALA A 263 -3.64 0.52 6.70
CA ALA A 263 -4.20 0.57 8.05
C ALA A 263 -5.70 0.90 8.11
N GLY A 264 -6.24 1.55 7.06
CA GLY A 264 -7.67 1.89 6.97
C GLY A 264 -8.00 2.38 5.57
N TYR A 265 -8.15 1.45 4.63
CA TYR A 265 -8.23 1.70 3.19
C TYR A 265 -9.59 2.29 2.77
N SER A 266 -9.83 3.56 3.07
CA SER A 266 -11.09 4.27 2.76
C SER A 266 -11.38 4.42 1.27
N VAL A 267 -10.39 4.20 0.41
CA VAL A 267 -10.55 4.16 -1.06
C VAL A 267 -11.66 3.18 -1.47
N THR A 268 -11.89 2.13 -0.70
CA THR A 268 -13.01 1.18 -0.90
C THR A 268 -14.33 1.90 -1.02
N ALA A 269 -14.74 2.66 -0.01
CA ALA A 269 -16.02 3.38 0.00
C ALA A 269 -15.97 4.74 -0.70
N ASN A 270 -14.79 5.38 -0.78
CA ASN A 270 -14.63 6.69 -1.41
C ASN A 270 -14.59 6.62 -2.94
N VAL A 271 -13.99 5.56 -3.52
CA VAL A 271 -13.74 5.47 -4.97
C VAL A 271 -14.29 4.20 -5.59
N LEU A 272 -14.14 3.06 -4.93
CA LEU A 272 -14.44 1.75 -5.51
C LEU A 272 -15.90 1.30 -5.28
N GLY A 273 -16.66 1.98 -4.42
CA GLY A 273 -18.03 1.60 -4.06
C GLY A 273 -18.09 0.28 -3.27
N VAL A 274 -17.01 -0.14 -2.62
CA VAL A 274 -16.91 -1.36 -1.81
C VAL A 274 -17.13 -1.03 -0.34
N GLY A 275 -18.05 -1.74 0.32
CA GLY A 275 -18.38 -1.52 1.72
C GLY A 275 -19.12 -0.23 2.00
N GLY A 276 -19.71 0.39 0.97
CA GLY A 276 -20.47 1.62 1.06
C GLY A 276 -20.09 2.65 0.00
N ASN A 277 -20.65 3.86 0.13
CA ASN A 277 -20.37 4.98 -0.77
C ASN A 277 -20.35 6.27 0.05
N VAL A 278 -19.16 6.87 0.17
CA VAL A 278 -18.92 8.14 0.87
C VAL A 278 -18.24 9.09 -0.11
N ASP A 279 -18.78 10.31 -0.29
CA ASP A 279 -18.21 11.30 -1.22
C ASP A 279 -16.74 11.59 -0.87
N ALA A 280 -15.83 11.19 -1.75
CA ALA A 280 -14.40 11.23 -1.52
C ALA A 280 -13.85 12.64 -1.25
N THR A 281 -14.51 13.66 -1.81
CA THR A 281 -14.04 15.07 -1.79
C THR A 281 -14.63 15.90 -0.63
N LYS A 282 -15.51 15.29 0.17
CA LYS A 282 -16.16 15.96 1.30
C LYS A 282 -15.73 15.41 2.65
N PRO A 283 -15.68 16.24 3.71
CA PRO A 283 -15.25 15.80 5.04
C PRO A 283 -16.28 14.94 5.78
N GLU A 284 -17.57 14.99 5.39
CA GLU A 284 -18.67 14.30 6.07
C GLU A 284 -18.51 12.78 5.97
N GLY A 285 -18.61 12.09 7.11
CA GLY A 285 -18.53 10.63 7.20
C GLY A 285 -17.11 10.05 7.15
N GLN A 286 -16.09 10.84 6.84
CA GLN A 286 -14.71 10.32 6.66
C GLN A 286 -14.07 9.83 7.95
N VAL A 287 -14.35 10.48 9.07
CA VAL A 287 -13.81 10.10 10.39
C VAL A 287 -14.33 8.73 10.81
N GLU A 288 -15.63 8.49 10.69
CA GLU A 288 -16.27 7.21 11.01
C GLU A 288 -15.78 6.11 10.06
N LEU A 289 -15.71 6.41 8.76
CA LEU A 289 -15.22 5.48 7.75
C LEU A 289 -13.78 5.05 8.07
N SER A 290 -12.87 5.99 8.23
CA SER A 290 -11.46 5.69 8.52
C SER A 290 -11.31 4.92 9.83
N ARG A 291 -11.98 5.37 10.92
CA ARG A 291 -11.92 4.68 12.22
C ARG A 291 -12.37 3.23 12.13
N ASN A 292 -13.52 2.98 11.49
CA ASN A 292 -14.07 1.64 11.40
C ASN A 292 -13.18 0.72 10.54
N LEU A 293 -12.62 1.24 9.46
CA LEU A 293 -11.66 0.50 8.63
C LEU A 293 -10.34 0.22 9.36
N GLN A 294 -9.82 1.16 10.14
CA GLN A 294 -8.62 0.91 10.96
C GLN A 294 -8.86 -0.22 11.98
N ILE A 295 -10.03 -0.23 12.63
CA ILE A 295 -10.41 -1.30 13.56
C ILE A 295 -10.51 -2.65 12.83
N ALA A 296 -11.19 -2.69 11.69
CA ALA A 296 -11.35 -3.91 10.90
C ALA A 296 -10.00 -4.45 10.39
N THR A 297 -9.15 -3.57 9.88
CA THR A 297 -7.83 -3.95 9.38
C THR A 297 -6.92 -4.49 10.47
N ALA A 298 -6.86 -3.84 11.64
CA ALA A 298 -6.08 -4.34 12.77
C ALA A 298 -6.51 -5.75 13.19
N ALA A 299 -7.82 -6.06 13.13
CA ALA A 299 -8.32 -7.40 13.41
C ALA A 299 -7.94 -8.41 12.31
N ILE A 300 -8.06 -8.03 11.02
CA ILE A 300 -7.67 -8.89 9.89
C ILE A 300 -6.18 -9.24 9.99
N ASP A 301 -5.33 -8.26 10.19
CA ASP A 301 -3.87 -8.44 10.30
C ASP A 301 -3.51 -9.42 11.44
N ALA A 302 -4.22 -9.34 12.56
CA ALA A 302 -4.02 -10.26 13.68
C ALA A 302 -4.40 -11.72 13.38
N THR A 303 -5.22 -11.97 12.35
CA THR A 303 -5.55 -13.33 11.90
C THR A 303 -4.45 -13.96 11.05
N GLY A 304 -3.49 -13.17 10.56
CA GLY A 304 -2.50 -13.60 9.57
C GLY A 304 -3.05 -13.79 8.16
N MET A 305 -4.30 -13.39 7.91
CA MET A 305 -4.89 -13.43 6.57
C MET A 305 -4.45 -12.23 5.73
N CYS A 306 -4.49 -12.40 4.41
CA CYS A 306 -4.20 -11.32 3.47
C CYS A 306 -5.23 -10.19 3.57
N LEU A 307 -4.77 -8.93 3.62
CA LEU A 307 -5.62 -7.75 3.68
C LEU A 307 -6.65 -7.68 2.53
N PHE A 308 -6.33 -8.19 1.34
CA PHE A 308 -7.23 -8.12 0.17
C PHE A 308 -8.52 -8.92 0.32
N ILE A 309 -8.64 -9.80 1.32
CA ILE A 309 -9.94 -10.41 1.66
C ILE A 309 -10.97 -9.35 2.06
N ALA A 310 -10.51 -8.18 2.53
CA ALA A 310 -11.37 -7.09 2.97
C ALA A 310 -12.36 -6.65 1.89
N PHE A 311 -11.98 -6.65 0.61
CA PHE A 311 -12.91 -6.28 -0.47
C PHE A 311 -14.18 -7.14 -0.46
N ALA A 312 -14.03 -8.46 -0.37
CA ALA A 312 -15.17 -9.36 -0.39
C ALA A 312 -15.97 -9.37 0.93
N ILE A 313 -15.30 -9.27 2.08
CA ILE A 313 -15.99 -9.29 3.38
C ILE A 313 -16.72 -7.98 3.70
N LEU A 314 -16.32 -6.86 3.10
CA LEU A 314 -17.01 -5.58 3.26
C LEU A 314 -18.30 -5.51 2.45
N ASP A 315 -18.37 -6.21 1.29
CA ASP A 315 -19.52 -6.18 0.39
C ASP A 315 -20.49 -7.36 0.56
N GLN A 316 -19.98 -8.51 0.98
CA GLN A 316 -20.73 -9.76 0.99
C GLN A 316 -20.87 -10.27 2.43
N ALA A 317 -22.03 -10.08 3.04
CA ALA A 317 -22.30 -10.51 4.40
C ALA A 317 -22.08 -12.03 4.60
N GLU A 318 -22.40 -12.85 3.59
CA GLU A 318 -22.15 -14.29 3.60
C GLU A 318 -20.67 -14.64 3.58
N THR A 319 -19.83 -13.84 2.91
CA THR A 319 -18.38 -14.05 2.89
C THR A 319 -17.76 -13.65 4.23
N PHE A 320 -18.27 -12.57 4.85
CA PHE A 320 -17.87 -12.20 6.21
C PHE A 320 -18.28 -13.29 7.23
N GLN A 321 -19.51 -13.79 7.15
CA GLN A 321 -19.93 -14.90 8.02
C GLN A 321 -19.06 -16.15 7.82
N ALA A 322 -18.71 -16.49 6.58
CA ALA A 322 -17.82 -17.61 6.30
C ALA A 322 -16.43 -17.41 6.92
N LEU A 323 -15.88 -16.19 6.95
CA LEU A 323 -14.65 -15.87 7.66
C LEU A 323 -14.78 -16.15 9.17
N LEU A 324 -15.85 -15.70 9.80
CA LEU A 324 -16.12 -15.96 11.24
C LEU A 324 -16.20 -17.46 11.52
N ASP A 325 -16.82 -18.23 10.63
CA ASP A 325 -16.94 -19.67 10.74
C ASP A 325 -15.61 -20.40 10.51
N VAL A 326 -14.74 -19.91 9.63
CA VAL A 326 -13.35 -20.39 9.47
C VAL A 326 -12.59 -20.22 10.78
N ILE A 327 -12.63 -19.03 11.38
CA ILE A 327 -11.97 -18.75 12.66
C ILE A 327 -12.54 -19.65 13.77
N SER A 328 -13.86 -19.78 13.85
CA SER A 328 -14.52 -20.61 14.85
C SER A 328 -14.17 -22.10 14.71
N GLY A 329 -14.20 -22.61 13.46
CA GLY A 329 -13.86 -24.01 13.17
C GLY A 329 -12.40 -24.34 13.47
N PHE A 330 -11.49 -23.39 13.20
CA PHE A 330 -10.07 -23.57 13.49
C PHE A 330 -9.77 -23.49 14.99
N SER A 331 -10.29 -22.48 15.68
CA SER A 331 -10.01 -22.24 17.10
C SER A 331 -10.79 -23.14 18.06
N GLY A 332 -11.95 -23.65 17.63
CA GLY A 332 -12.93 -24.34 18.49
C GLY A 332 -13.73 -23.40 19.41
N GLN A 333 -13.59 -22.09 19.22
CA GLN A 333 -14.32 -21.08 19.97
C GLN A 333 -15.25 -20.28 19.04
N PRO A 334 -16.45 -19.91 19.46
CA PRO A 334 -17.31 -19.02 18.70
C PRO A 334 -16.58 -17.72 18.39
N CYS A 335 -16.76 -17.20 17.16
CA CYS A 335 -16.25 -15.90 16.75
C CYS A 335 -17.39 -15.12 16.13
N THR A 336 -17.62 -13.91 16.59
CA THR A 336 -18.67 -12.98 16.15
C THR A 336 -18.06 -11.71 15.56
N GLY A 337 -18.86 -10.89 14.88
CA GLY A 337 -18.44 -9.58 14.40
C GLY A 337 -18.02 -8.63 15.54
N ASP A 338 -18.66 -8.76 16.72
CA ASP A 338 -18.29 -7.98 17.91
C ASP A 338 -16.91 -8.38 18.43
N ASP A 339 -16.59 -9.69 18.44
CA ASP A 339 -15.25 -10.16 18.83
C ASP A 339 -14.16 -9.62 17.92
N VAL A 340 -14.41 -9.58 16.60
CA VAL A 340 -13.49 -8.98 15.61
C VAL A 340 -13.30 -7.50 15.89
N THR A 341 -14.40 -6.78 16.16
CA THR A 341 -14.37 -5.33 16.47
C THR A 341 -13.59 -5.05 17.75
N GLU A 342 -13.84 -5.80 18.82
CA GLU A 342 -13.14 -5.61 20.11
C GLU A 342 -11.65 -5.98 20.00
N LEU A 343 -11.31 -7.01 19.21
CA LEU A 343 -9.92 -7.35 18.93
C LEU A 343 -9.21 -6.16 18.25
N GLY A 344 -9.75 -5.61 17.18
CA GLY A 344 -9.16 -4.46 16.47
C GLY A 344 -9.01 -3.24 17.37
N LYS A 345 -10.02 -2.89 18.15
CA LYS A 345 -9.94 -1.80 19.13
C LYS A 345 -8.84 -2.03 20.17
N SER A 346 -8.71 -3.26 20.68
CA SER A 346 -7.70 -3.59 21.69
C SER A 346 -6.28 -3.48 21.15
N ILE A 347 -6.07 -3.88 19.88
CA ILE A 347 -4.77 -3.74 19.19
C ILE A 347 -4.41 -2.28 19.04
N LEU A 348 -5.29 -1.49 18.40
CA LEU A 348 -5.03 -0.06 18.19
C LEU A 348 -4.79 0.71 19.50
N LYS A 349 -5.48 0.33 20.57
CA LYS A 349 -5.25 0.92 21.90
C LYS A 349 -3.83 0.63 22.39
N LYS A 350 -3.36 -0.61 22.28
CA LYS A 350 -2.01 -1.00 22.70
C LYS A 350 -0.93 -0.30 21.87
N GLU A 351 -1.13 -0.19 20.56
CA GLU A 351 -0.22 0.53 19.67
C GLU A 351 -0.13 2.02 20.04
N ARG A 352 -1.27 2.66 20.35
CA ARG A 352 -1.30 4.05 20.83
C ARG A 352 -0.64 4.23 22.19
N GLU A 353 -0.83 3.29 23.11
CA GLU A 353 -0.14 3.26 24.40
C GLU A 353 1.38 3.16 24.21
N PHE A 354 1.84 2.31 23.29
CA PHE A 354 3.25 2.20 22.92
C PHE A 354 3.78 3.53 22.35
N ASN A 355 3.06 4.13 21.40
CA ASN A 355 3.46 5.41 20.82
C ASN A 355 3.51 6.54 21.86
N ALA A 356 2.54 6.59 22.77
CA ALA A 356 2.55 7.56 23.86
C ALA A 356 3.78 7.39 24.78
N ALA A 357 4.13 6.15 25.09
CA ALA A 357 5.35 5.83 25.85
C ALA A 357 6.63 6.21 25.09
N ALA A 358 6.61 6.17 23.75
CA ALA A 358 7.69 6.62 22.88
C ALA A 358 7.73 8.15 22.68
N GLY A 359 6.78 8.91 23.24
CA GLY A 359 6.74 10.36 23.20
C GLY A 359 5.85 10.95 22.09
N PHE A 360 5.12 10.16 21.32
CA PHE A 360 4.14 10.67 20.37
C PHE A 360 2.90 11.19 21.07
N THR A 361 2.32 12.25 20.52
CA THR A 361 1.15 12.94 21.04
C THR A 361 0.11 13.17 19.95
N SER A 362 -1.07 13.69 20.28
CA SER A 362 -2.07 14.09 19.28
C SER A 362 -1.56 15.18 18.31
N LYS A 363 -0.48 15.88 18.62
CA LYS A 363 0.15 16.84 17.71
C LYS A 363 0.83 16.18 16.52
N ASP A 364 1.17 14.91 16.65
CA ASP A 364 1.78 14.11 15.58
C ASP A 364 0.74 13.51 14.63
N ASP A 365 -0.55 13.50 15.05
CA ASP A 365 -1.68 13.01 14.27
C ASP A 365 -2.21 14.10 13.32
N ARG A 366 -1.42 14.49 12.33
CA ARG A 366 -1.79 15.57 11.37
C ARG A 366 -1.12 15.38 10.01
N LEU A 367 -1.81 15.88 8.99
CA LEU A 367 -1.24 16.02 7.64
C LEU A 367 -0.32 17.25 7.57
N PRO A 368 0.64 17.28 6.64
CA PRO A 368 1.38 18.48 6.25
C PRO A 368 0.43 19.64 5.87
N ALA A 369 0.85 20.85 6.18
CA ALA A 369 0.01 22.05 6.07
C ALA A 369 -0.50 22.30 4.63
N PHE A 370 0.30 21.98 3.62
CA PHE A 370 -0.05 22.25 2.24
C PHE A 370 -1.34 21.54 1.79
N PHE A 371 -1.70 20.39 2.35
CA PHE A 371 -2.97 19.73 2.06
C PHE A 371 -4.21 20.55 2.49
N LYS A 372 -4.06 21.47 3.43
CA LYS A 372 -5.13 22.38 3.89
C LYS A 372 -5.13 23.71 3.16
N THR A 373 -4.03 24.09 2.50
CA THR A 373 -3.84 25.40 1.89
C THR A 373 -3.75 25.38 0.38
N GLU A 374 -3.35 24.28 -0.22
CA GLU A 374 -3.19 24.12 -1.66
C GLU A 374 -4.31 23.26 -2.23
N PRO A 375 -5.21 23.80 -3.05
CA PRO A 375 -6.24 22.98 -3.71
C PRO A 375 -5.63 22.06 -4.76
N ILE A 376 -6.18 20.86 -4.92
CA ILE A 376 -5.73 19.90 -5.93
C ILE A 376 -6.60 19.93 -7.19
N ALA A 377 -5.97 20.02 -8.36
CA ALA A 377 -6.65 19.76 -9.64
C ALA A 377 -6.87 18.24 -9.82
N PRO A 378 -7.98 17.81 -10.46
CA PRO A 378 -9.00 18.62 -11.13
C PRO A 378 -10.12 19.14 -10.20
N HIS A 379 -10.21 18.66 -8.97
CA HIS A 379 -11.33 18.94 -8.06
C HIS A 379 -11.32 20.37 -7.48
N ASN A 380 -10.14 20.99 -7.40
CA ASN A 380 -9.92 22.30 -6.77
C ASN A 380 -10.38 22.35 -5.30
N VAL A 381 -10.17 21.27 -4.56
CA VAL A 381 -10.50 21.13 -3.15
C VAL A 381 -9.23 20.95 -2.31
N THR A 382 -9.33 21.34 -1.04
CA THR A 382 -8.31 21.10 -0.01
C THR A 382 -8.81 20.04 0.96
N PHE A 383 -7.93 19.51 1.81
CA PHE A 383 -8.31 18.60 2.87
C PHE A 383 -9.15 19.35 3.93
N GLY A 384 -10.42 18.96 4.07
CA GLY A 384 -11.42 19.66 4.89
C GLY A 384 -11.74 19.01 6.22
N VAL A 385 -11.23 17.80 6.50
CA VAL A 385 -11.49 17.14 7.77
C VAL A 385 -10.69 17.80 8.88
N SER A 386 -11.37 18.21 9.95
CA SER A 386 -10.82 18.95 11.10
C SER A 386 -10.36 18.02 12.22
#